data_7746ab8cfeda3a64da1a052b4d126457
#
_entry.id   7746ab8cfeda3a64da1a052b4d126457
#
_cell.length_a   1.000
_cell.length_b   1.000
_cell.length_c   1.000
_cell.angle_alpha   90.00
_cell.angle_beta   90.00
_cell.angle_gamma   90.00
#
_symmetry.space_group_name_H-M   'P 1'
#
loop_
_entity.id
_entity.type
_entity.pdbx_description
1 polymer ?
#
loop_
_entity_poly.entity_id
_entity_poly.type
_entity_poly.pdbx_seq_one_letter_code
_entity_poly.pdbx_strand_id
1 'polypeptide(L)'
;GMTPFVNAVNAKAPIKIVDVAVEYGMGGTGCVVSNSSGISKANAADLEGQKVAVPLNTMADYAFRMIMSHLGADASKVNVVDMEPADGAVALVDGNVVMACMFGKNSIDKALEKGAMLMTTAEATAAGITSFDITSATDKFIKENPELLRSFLEVTAEANANYAAGNADMSVIAKDAGMTLEKTKNQK
;
A
#
# COMPACT_ATOMS: atom_id res chain seq x y z
N GLY A 1 2.60 7.89 -1.33
CA GLY A 1 3.02 6.78 -2.20
C GLY A 1 3.29 7.20 -3.64
N MET A 2 3.96 6.35 -4.40
CA MET A 2 4.33 6.64 -5.81
C MET A 2 3.15 6.80 -6.75
N THR A 3 2.12 5.98 -6.63
CA THR A 3 0.96 6.00 -7.56
C THR A 3 0.29 7.37 -7.63
N PRO A 4 -0.13 8.01 -6.51
CA PRO A 4 -0.71 9.35 -6.58
C PRO A 4 0.26 10.41 -7.12
N PHE A 5 1.57 10.27 -6.85
CA PHE A 5 2.57 11.17 -7.42
C PHE A 5 2.63 11.05 -8.96
N VAL A 6 2.71 9.84 -9.50
CA VAL A 6 2.73 9.59 -10.95
C VAL A 6 1.47 10.16 -11.61
N ASN A 7 0.30 9.97 -11.00
CA ASN A 7 -0.96 10.53 -11.50
C ASN A 7 -0.94 12.06 -11.51
N ALA A 8 -0.42 12.69 -10.45
CA ALA A 8 -0.29 14.15 -10.38
C ALA A 8 0.68 14.68 -11.45
N VAL A 9 1.83 14.02 -11.68
CA VAL A 9 2.79 14.40 -12.73
C VAL A 9 2.17 14.23 -14.12
N ASN A 10 1.45 13.15 -14.37
CA ASN A 10 0.74 12.95 -15.64
C ASN A 10 -0.33 14.04 -15.87
N ALA A 11 -0.95 14.54 -14.82
CA ALA A 11 -1.85 15.70 -14.83
C ALA A 11 -1.09 17.05 -14.90
N LYS A 12 0.24 17.02 -15.10
CA LYS A 12 1.12 18.20 -15.21
C LYS A 12 1.19 19.05 -13.93
N ALA A 13 0.97 18.45 -12.76
CA ALA A 13 1.22 19.15 -11.50
C ALA A 13 2.72 19.51 -11.38
N PRO A 14 3.05 20.74 -10.95
CA PRO A 14 4.43 21.21 -10.84
C PRO A 14 5.04 20.71 -9.51
N ILE A 15 5.28 19.41 -9.42
CA ILE A 15 5.84 18.74 -8.23
C ILE A 15 7.05 17.89 -8.60
N LYS A 16 7.97 17.73 -7.64
CA LYS A 16 9.16 16.87 -7.74
C LYS A 16 9.30 15.99 -6.54
N ILE A 17 9.87 14.80 -6.73
CA ILE A 17 10.36 13.97 -5.62
C ILE A 17 11.59 14.65 -5.04
N VAL A 18 11.63 14.80 -3.73
CA VAL A 18 12.75 15.37 -2.99
C VAL A 18 13.40 14.36 -2.06
N ASP A 19 12.69 13.26 -1.73
CA ASP A 19 13.23 12.19 -0.91
C ASP A 19 12.40 10.90 -1.07
N VAL A 20 12.98 9.75 -0.69
CA VAL A 20 12.28 8.50 -0.44
C VAL A 20 12.04 8.40 1.06
N ALA A 21 10.79 8.63 1.46
CA ALA A 21 10.45 8.70 2.88
C ALA A 21 10.57 7.35 3.59
N VAL A 22 10.13 6.27 2.93
CA VAL A 22 10.22 4.91 3.47
C VAL A 22 10.11 3.87 2.36
N GLU A 23 10.91 2.82 2.45
CA GLU A 23 10.81 1.61 1.63
C GLU A 23 10.30 0.46 2.50
N TYR A 24 9.19 -0.15 2.12
CA TYR A 24 8.55 -1.24 2.86
C TYR A 24 8.16 -2.43 1.95
N GLY A 25 8.64 -2.44 0.71
CA GLY A 25 8.28 -3.46 -0.26
C GLY A 25 6.76 -3.55 -0.43
N MET A 26 6.21 -4.75 -0.25
CA MET A 26 4.77 -4.98 -0.21
C MET A 26 4.25 -5.18 1.23
N GLY A 27 5.05 -4.88 2.24
CA GLY A 27 4.62 -4.95 3.64
C GLY A 27 3.39 -4.08 3.91
N GLY A 28 2.35 -4.67 4.50
CA GLY A 28 1.12 -3.95 4.82
C GLY A 28 0.23 -3.59 3.62
N THR A 29 0.52 -4.10 2.41
CA THR A 29 -0.32 -3.95 1.20
C THR A 29 -0.50 -5.30 0.54
N GLY A 30 -1.68 -5.59 0.00
CA GLY A 30 -1.94 -6.82 -0.73
C GLY A 30 -3.40 -7.04 -1.08
N CYS A 31 -3.64 -8.15 -1.78
CA CYS A 31 -4.97 -8.57 -2.19
C CYS A 31 -5.34 -9.88 -1.49
N VAL A 32 -6.47 -9.88 -0.79
CA VAL A 32 -7.04 -11.05 -0.11
C VAL A 32 -8.21 -11.56 -0.93
N VAL A 33 -8.17 -12.83 -1.30
CA VAL A 33 -9.24 -13.52 -2.01
C VAL A 33 -10.08 -14.34 -1.02
N SER A 34 -11.39 -14.35 -1.20
CA SER A 34 -12.31 -15.13 -0.35
C SER A 34 -12.05 -16.64 -0.47
N ASN A 35 -11.96 -17.33 0.67
CA ASN A 35 -11.83 -18.80 0.69
C ASN A 35 -12.99 -19.52 0.01
N SER A 36 -14.19 -18.91 -0.02
CA SER A 36 -15.37 -19.51 -0.65
C SER A 36 -15.40 -19.37 -2.18
N SER A 37 -14.53 -18.54 -2.76
CA SER A 37 -14.50 -18.32 -4.22
C SER A 37 -13.86 -19.46 -4.99
N GLY A 38 -13.02 -20.27 -4.36
CA GLY A 38 -12.20 -21.28 -5.03
C GLY A 38 -11.08 -20.68 -5.88
N ILE A 39 -10.88 -19.36 -5.86
CA ILE A 39 -9.86 -18.66 -6.65
C ILE A 39 -8.53 -18.68 -5.90
N SER A 40 -7.46 -18.88 -6.63
CA SER A 40 -6.08 -18.94 -6.16
C SER A 40 -5.13 -18.41 -7.23
N LYS A 41 -3.84 -18.43 -6.97
CA LYS A 41 -2.81 -18.09 -7.97
C LYS A 41 -2.89 -18.94 -9.24
N ALA A 42 -3.29 -20.20 -9.10
CA ALA A 42 -3.32 -21.14 -10.23
C ALA A 42 -4.45 -20.84 -11.25
N ASN A 43 -5.49 -20.17 -10.79
CA ASN A 43 -6.66 -19.81 -11.60
C ASN A 43 -7.06 -18.34 -11.43
N ALA A 44 -6.09 -17.45 -11.31
CA ALA A 44 -6.34 -16.02 -11.09
C ALA A 44 -7.17 -15.36 -12.21
N ALA A 45 -7.18 -15.91 -13.41
CA ALA A 45 -8.04 -15.47 -14.51
C ALA A 45 -9.53 -15.59 -14.20
N ASP A 46 -9.94 -16.45 -13.25
CA ASP A 46 -11.32 -16.57 -12.79
C ASP A 46 -11.82 -15.32 -12.03
N LEU A 47 -10.90 -14.37 -11.72
CA LEU A 47 -11.26 -13.03 -11.23
C LEU A 47 -11.86 -12.12 -12.32
N GLU A 48 -11.64 -12.42 -13.60
CA GLU A 48 -12.24 -11.68 -14.71
C GLU A 48 -13.78 -11.77 -14.62
N GLY A 49 -14.45 -10.61 -14.68
CA GLY A 49 -15.89 -10.49 -14.49
C GLY A 49 -16.37 -10.49 -13.03
N GLN A 50 -15.52 -10.81 -12.07
CA GLN A 50 -15.87 -10.80 -10.65
C GLN A 50 -15.78 -9.39 -10.05
N LYS A 51 -16.53 -9.17 -8.94
CA LYS A 51 -16.44 -7.92 -8.15
C LYS A 51 -15.23 -7.97 -7.23
N VAL A 52 -14.38 -6.96 -7.33
CA VAL A 52 -13.17 -6.81 -6.52
C VAL A 52 -13.13 -5.40 -5.93
N ALA A 53 -12.97 -5.29 -4.62
CA ALA A 53 -12.80 -4.01 -3.94
C ALA A 53 -11.34 -3.55 -4.04
N VAL A 54 -11.11 -2.33 -4.52
CA VAL A 54 -9.77 -1.73 -4.65
C VAL A 54 -9.88 -0.24 -4.37
N PRO A 55 -9.07 0.32 -3.45
CA PRO A 55 -8.97 1.78 -3.32
C PRO A 55 -8.18 2.35 -4.50
N LEU A 56 -8.89 2.92 -5.48
CA LEU A 56 -8.31 3.36 -6.74
C LEU A 56 -7.26 4.46 -6.56
N ASN A 57 -6.30 4.50 -7.47
CA ASN A 57 -5.19 5.48 -7.47
C ASN A 57 -4.27 5.39 -6.25
N THR A 58 -4.29 4.28 -5.51
CA THR A 58 -3.42 4.01 -4.37
C THR A 58 -2.38 2.93 -4.67
N MET A 59 -1.56 2.60 -3.67
CA MET A 59 -0.63 1.47 -3.76
C MET A 59 -1.34 0.12 -3.85
N ALA A 60 -2.55 -0.01 -3.30
CA ALA A 60 -3.34 -1.24 -3.44
C ALA A 60 -3.86 -1.42 -4.86
N ASP A 61 -4.22 -0.34 -5.57
CA ASP A 61 -4.56 -0.39 -7.01
C ASP A 61 -3.33 -0.80 -7.86
N TYR A 62 -2.18 -0.23 -7.56
CA TYR A 62 -0.93 -0.66 -8.21
C TYR A 62 -0.65 -2.14 -7.96
N ALA A 63 -0.72 -2.58 -6.69
CA ALA A 63 -0.50 -3.97 -6.31
C ALA A 63 -1.48 -4.92 -7.03
N PHE A 64 -2.76 -4.57 -7.06
CA PHE A 64 -3.78 -5.31 -7.79
C PHE A 64 -3.40 -5.52 -9.25
N ARG A 65 -3.08 -4.45 -9.98
CA ARG A 65 -2.74 -4.53 -11.41
C ARG A 65 -1.48 -5.34 -11.65
N MET A 66 -0.46 -5.16 -10.83
CA MET A 66 0.81 -5.89 -10.96
C MET A 66 0.65 -7.37 -10.63
N ILE A 67 -0.11 -7.73 -9.59
CA ILE A 67 -0.40 -9.11 -9.23
C ILE A 67 -1.20 -9.80 -10.35
N MET A 68 -2.27 -9.17 -10.86
CA MET A 68 -3.05 -9.70 -11.98
C MET A 68 -2.18 -9.95 -13.20
N SER A 69 -1.37 -8.96 -13.58
CA SER A 69 -0.44 -9.09 -14.73
C SER A 69 0.57 -10.22 -14.52
N HIS A 70 1.15 -10.33 -13.33
CA HIS A 70 2.12 -11.38 -12.98
C HIS A 70 1.49 -12.79 -13.07
N LEU A 71 0.23 -12.91 -12.66
CA LEU A 71 -0.52 -14.17 -12.68
C LEU A 71 -1.19 -14.44 -14.04
N GLY A 72 -0.96 -13.60 -15.05
CA GLY A 72 -1.51 -13.79 -16.41
C GLY A 72 -3.00 -13.49 -16.53
N ALA A 73 -3.57 -12.75 -15.61
CA ALA A 73 -4.98 -12.32 -15.61
C ALA A 73 -5.12 -10.85 -16.03
N ASP A 74 -6.22 -10.52 -16.70
CA ASP A 74 -6.47 -9.17 -17.21
C ASP A 74 -7.27 -8.33 -16.20
N ALA A 75 -6.57 -7.45 -15.49
CA ALA A 75 -7.18 -6.55 -14.52
C ALA A 75 -8.27 -5.63 -15.12
N SER A 76 -8.23 -5.36 -16.44
CA SER A 76 -9.23 -4.51 -17.10
C SER A 76 -10.60 -5.18 -17.28
N LYS A 77 -10.65 -6.50 -17.16
CA LYS A 77 -11.88 -7.30 -17.24
C LYS A 77 -12.51 -7.55 -15.88
N VAL A 78 -11.88 -7.11 -14.80
CA VAL A 78 -12.42 -7.25 -13.44
C VAL A 78 -13.39 -6.12 -13.14
N ASN A 79 -14.51 -6.43 -12.48
CA ASN A 79 -15.46 -5.42 -12.02
C ASN A 79 -14.94 -4.76 -10.73
N VAL A 80 -14.04 -3.78 -10.89
CA VAL A 80 -13.45 -3.06 -9.77
C VAL A 80 -14.47 -2.12 -9.14
N VAL A 81 -14.61 -2.22 -7.82
CA VAL A 81 -15.41 -1.31 -7.00
C VAL A 81 -14.44 -0.49 -6.13
N ASP A 82 -14.50 0.82 -6.28
CA ASP A 82 -13.66 1.75 -5.49
C ASP A 82 -14.15 1.74 -4.04
N MET A 83 -13.32 1.24 -3.14
CA MET A 83 -13.62 1.13 -1.71
C MET A 83 -12.38 1.41 -0.88
N GLU A 84 -12.56 2.14 0.22
CA GLU A 84 -11.52 2.30 1.23
C GLU A 84 -11.11 0.93 1.83
N PRO A 85 -9.87 0.76 2.30
CA PRO A 85 -9.38 -0.52 2.79
C PRO A 85 -10.25 -1.20 3.83
N ALA A 86 -10.80 -0.44 4.78
CA ALA A 86 -11.65 -0.99 5.83
C ALA A 86 -13.00 -1.49 5.29
N ASP A 87 -13.60 -0.74 4.36
CA ASP A 87 -14.88 -1.10 3.74
C ASP A 87 -14.72 -2.31 2.81
N GLY A 88 -13.61 -2.35 2.04
CA GLY A 88 -13.27 -3.50 1.21
C GLY A 88 -13.08 -4.79 2.01
N ALA A 89 -12.42 -4.69 3.17
CA ALA A 89 -12.26 -5.83 4.08
C ALA A 89 -13.60 -6.35 4.61
N VAL A 90 -14.50 -5.46 4.99
CA VAL A 90 -15.87 -5.82 5.44
C VAL A 90 -16.65 -6.43 4.28
N ALA A 91 -16.61 -5.82 3.09
CA ALA A 91 -17.30 -6.33 1.90
C ALA A 91 -16.85 -7.76 1.53
N LEU A 92 -15.57 -8.09 1.71
CA LEU A 92 -15.04 -9.45 1.50
C LEU A 92 -15.60 -10.42 2.54
N VAL A 93 -15.57 -10.05 3.83
CA VAL A 93 -16.06 -10.91 4.93
C VAL A 93 -17.56 -11.18 4.77
N ASP A 94 -18.34 -10.19 4.31
CA ASP A 94 -19.77 -10.29 4.06
C ASP A 94 -20.11 -11.00 2.74
N GLY A 95 -19.11 -11.32 1.90
CA GLY A 95 -19.30 -12.00 0.62
C GLY A 95 -19.83 -11.11 -0.51
N ASN A 96 -19.75 -9.80 -0.37
CA ASN A 96 -20.17 -8.82 -1.37
C ASN A 96 -19.16 -8.65 -2.51
N VAL A 97 -17.89 -9.01 -2.28
CA VAL A 97 -16.82 -9.07 -3.25
C VAL A 97 -16.03 -10.37 -3.09
N VAL A 98 -15.45 -10.88 -4.18
CA VAL A 98 -14.66 -12.12 -4.15
C VAL A 98 -13.21 -11.89 -3.74
N MET A 99 -12.73 -10.67 -3.92
CA MET A 99 -11.39 -10.25 -3.54
C MET A 99 -11.44 -8.79 -3.07
N ALA A 100 -10.56 -8.44 -2.15
CA ALA A 100 -10.32 -7.06 -1.77
C ALA A 100 -8.83 -6.79 -1.69
N CYS A 101 -8.37 -5.74 -2.38
CA CYS A 101 -7.01 -5.24 -2.28
C CYS A 101 -6.99 -4.05 -1.33
N MET A 102 -5.98 -3.98 -0.47
CA MET A 102 -5.97 -3.01 0.62
C MET A 102 -4.57 -2.76 1.14
N PHE A 103 -4.47 -1.75 1.98
CA PHE A 103 -3.29 -1.47 2.80
C PHE A 103 -3.71 -1.30 4.27
N GLY A 104 -2.71 -1.42 5.15
CA GLY A 104 -2.90 -1.32 6.60
C GLY A 104 -3.26 -2.67 7.23
N LYS A 105 -2.49 -2.99 8.28
CA LYS A 105 -2.57 -4.29 8.94
C LYS A 105 -3.98 -4.64 9.44
N ASN A 106 -4.71 -3.67 9.99
CA ASN A 106 -6.06 -3.94 10.53
C ASN A 106 -7.04 -4.39 9.45
N SER A 107 -7.00 -3.78 8.26
CA SER A 107 -7.86 -4.17 7.13
C SER A 107 -7.48 -5.54 6.59
N ILE A 108 -6.18 -5.82 6.46
CA ILE A 108 -5.68 -7.12 6.03
C ILE A 108 -6.08 -8.21 7.02
N ASP A 109 -5.83 -8.00 8.32
CA ASP A 109 -6.21 -8.97 9.37
C ASP A 109 -7.72 -9.26 9.32
N LYS A 110 -8.55 -8.23 9.11
CA LYS A 110 -10.00 -8.39 8.98
C LYS A 110 -10.37 -9.23 7.76
N ALA A 111 -9.80 -8.97 6.61
CA ALA A 111 -10.07 -9.73 5.38
C ALA A 111 -9.63 -11.20 5.50
N LEU A 112 -8.50 -11.44 6.18
CA LEU A 112 -7.97 -12.79 6.41
C LEU A 112 -8.86 -13.67 7.31
N GLU A 113 -9.87 -13.11 8.01
CA GLU A 113 -10.86 -13.91 8.74
C GLU A 113 -11.64 -14.86 7.82
N LYS A 114 -11.83 -14.49 6.53
CA LYS A 114 -12.60 -15.24 5.54
C LYS A 114 -11.87 -15.46 4.22
N GLY A 115 -10.61 -15.04 4.13
CA GLY A 115 -9.83 -15.11 2.90
C GLY A 115 -8.38 -15.51 3.12
N ALA A 116 -7.64 -15.55 2.02
CA ALA A 116 -6.20 -15.78 2.00
C ALA A 116 -5.54 -14.76 1.06
N MET A 117 -4.29 -14.42 1.32
CA MET A 117 -3.51 -13.59 0.39
C MET A 117 -3.41 -14.27 -0.97
N LEU A 118 -3.78 -13.59 -2.05
CA LEU A 118 -3.63 -14.11 -3.42
C LEU A 118 -2.14 -14.31 -3.76
N MET A 119 -1.29 -13.35 -3.37
CA MET A 119 0.16 -13.51 -3.31
C MET A 119 0.64 -13.03 -1.94
N THR A 120 1.55 -13.77 -1.35
CA THR A 120 2.22 -13.33 -0.11
C THR A 120 3.15 -12.16 -0.40
N THR A 121 3.51 -11.40 0.64
CA THR A 121 4.50 -10.30 0.53
C THR A 121 5.82 -10.81 -0.07
N ALA A 122 6.30 -11.97 0.35
CA ALA A 122 7.56 -12.55 -0.16
C ALA A 122 7.46 -12.90 -1.66
N GLU A 123 6.34 -13.47 -2.10
CA GLU A 123 6.12 -13.78 -3.52
C GLU A 123 6.01 -12.51 -4.38
N ALA A 124 5.30 -11.50 -3.90
CA ALA A 124 5.17 -10.23 -4.60
C ALA A 124 6.55 -9.53 -4.72
N THR A 125 7.33 -9.52 -3.65
CA THR A 125 8.70 -8.97 -3.66
C THR A 125 9.60 -9.75 -4.64
N ALA A 126 9.55 -11.08 -4.63
CA ALA A 126 10.30 -11.91 -5.57
C ALA A 126 9.90 -11.68 -7.04
N ALA A 127 8.64 -11.30 -7.28
CA ALA A 127 8.14 -10.91 -8.59
C ALA A 127 8.49 -9.46 -8.98
N GLY A 128 9.23 -8.72 -8.15
CA GLY A 128 9.59 -7.32 -8.37
C GLY A 128 8.43 -6.35 -8.13
N ILE A 129 7.35 -6.79 -7.50
CA ILE A 129 6.24 -5.94 -7.10
C ILE A 129 6.62 -5.32 -5.75
N THR A 130 7.01 -4.05 -5.78
CA THR A 130 7.50 -3.34 -4.59
C THR A 130 6.81 -2.00 -4.43
N SER A 131 6.84 -1.47 -3.22
CA SER A 131 6.23 -0.21 -2.87
C SER A 131 7.16 0.61 -1.97
N PHE A 132 7.10 1.92 -2.16
CA PHE A 132 7.77 2.88 -1.29
C PHE A 132 6.98 4.19 -1.25
N ASP A 133 7.16 4.96 -0.19
CA ASP A 133 6.62 6.29 -0.08
C ASP A 133 7.69 7.34 -0.33
N ILE A 134 7.24 8.45 -0.90
CA ILE A 134 8.09 9.57 -1.27
C ILE A 134 7.65 10.83 -0.55
N THR A 135 8.62 11.69 -0.31
CA THR A 135 8.38 13.11 -0.03
C THR A 135 8.40 13.87 -1.34
N SER A 136 7.38 14.65 -1.60
CA SER A 136 7.32 15.53 -2.77
C SER A 136 7.09 16.98 -2.36
N ALA A 137 7.61 17.90 -3.17
CA ALA A 137 7.42 19.32 -2.97
C ALA A 137 7.07 20.00 -4.32
N THR A 138 6.32 21.11 -4.25
CA THR A 138 6.03 21.90 -5.45
C THR A 138 7.26 22.65 -5.92
N ASP A 139 7.37 22.88 -7.24
CA ASP A 139 8.45 23.70 -7.83
C ASP A 139 8.52 25.09 -7.17
N LYS A 140 7.35 25.66 -6.84
CA LYS A 140 7.25 26.93 -6.12
C LYS A 140 7.88 26.83 -4.73
N PHE A 141 7.52 25.83 -3.93
CA PHE A 141 8.05 25.66 -2.57
C PHE A 141 9.57 25.47 -2.59
N ILE A 142 10.08 24.60 -3.50
CA ILE A 142 11.51 24.35 -3.65
C ILE A 142 12.27 25.64 -3.94
N LYS A 143 11.72 26.49 -4.79
CA LYS A 143 12.35 27.76 -5.20
C LYS A 143 12.29 28.82 -4.09
N GLU A 144 11.15 28.92 -3.41
CA GLU A 144 10.91 30.00 -2.43
C GLU A 144 11.44 29.68 -1.03
N ASN A 145 11.58 28.38 -0.69
CA ASN A 145 11.95 27.92 0.66
C ASN A 145 13.05 26.85 0.65
N PRO A 146 14.19 27.05 -0.04
CA PRO A 146 15.20 26.00 -0.19
C PRO A 146 15.83 25.58 1.15
N GLU A 147 16.06 26.55 2.05
CA GLU A 147 16.66 26.26 3.37
C GLU A 147 15.69 25.50 4.28
N LEU A 148 14.40 25.86 4.24
CA LEU A 148 13.37 25.14 5.00
C LEU A 148 13.24 23.68 4.50
N LEU A 149 13.26 23.47 3.17
CA LEU A 149 13.25 22.14 2.59
C LEU A 149 14.48 21.34 3.02
N ARG A 150 15.66 21.94 2.99
CA ARG A 150 16.91 21.29 3.45
C ARG A 150 16.78 20.86 4.92
N SER A 151 16.39 21.77 5.80
CA SER A 151 16.22 21.46 7.23
C SER A 151 15.19 20.36 7.46
N PHE A 152 14.09 20.36 6.71
CA PHE A 152 13.11 19.28 6.78
C PHE A 152 13.71 17.91 6.41
N LEU A 153 14.48 17.86 5.32
CA LEU A 153 15.12 16.62 4.85
C LEU A 153 16.21 16.14 5.83
N GLU A 154 16.96 17.04 6.41
CA GLU A 154 17.98 16.73 7.44
C GLU A 154 17.34 16.13 8.70
N VAL A 155 16.26 16.74 9.20
CA VAL A 155 15.52 16.24 10.39
C VAL A 155 14.89 14.87 10.11
N THR A 156 14.30 14.67 8.94
CA THR A 156 13.75 13.36 8.55
C THR A 156 14.83 12.30 8.41
N ALA A 157 15.97 12.63 7.83
CA ALA A 157 17.11 11.70 7.71
C ALA A 157 17.65 11.30 9.08
N GLU A 158 17.77 12.25 10.02
CA GLU A 158 18.19 11.98 11.40
C GLU A 158 17.17 11.08 12.13
N ALA A 159 15.88 11.38 12.00
CA ALA A 159 14.81 10.55 12.59
C ALA A 159 14.83 9.11 12.06
N ASN A 160 15.02 8.94 10.74
CA ASN A 160 15.14 7.63 10.10
C ASN A 160 16.40 6.88 10.58
N ALA A 161 17.53 7.56 10.71
CA ALA A 161 18.77 6.97 11.24
C ALA A 161 18.59 6.51 12.70
N ASN A 162 17.95 7.31 13.54
CA ASN A 162 17.64 6.97 14.93
C ASN A 162 16.68 5.77 15.02
N TYR A 163 15.68 5.71 14.15
CA TYR A 163 14.76 4.57 14.07
C TYR A 163 15.51 3.29 13.66
N ALA A 164 16.33 3.35 12.62
CA ALA A 164 17.13 2.22 12.13
C ALA A 164 18.12 1.71 13.20
N ALA A 165 18.71 2.62 13.97
CA ALA A 165 19.62 2.29 15.07
C ALA A 165 18.89 1.73 16.33
N GLY A 166 17.55 1.75 16.36
CA GLY A 166 16.76 1.32 17.51
C GLY A 166 16.66 2.35 18.64
N ASN A 167 17.06 3.58 18.39
CA ASN A 167 17.05 4.69 19.36
C ASN A 167 15.74 5.49 19.37
N ALA A 168 14.81 5.18 18.47
CA ALA A 168 13.52 5.86 18.39
C ALA A 168 12.63 5.52 19.59
N ASP A 169 11.90 6.51 20.10
CA ASP A 169 10.90 6.29 21.15
C ASP A 169 9.64 5.63 20.56
N MET A 170 9.59 4.32 20.68
CA MET A 170 8.47 3.52 20.17
C MET A 170 7.15 3.85 20.87
N SER A 171 7.16 4.47 22.04
CA SER A 171 5.92 4.87 22.73
C SER A 171 5.26 6.08 22.07
N VAL A 172 6.05 7.03 21.57
CA VAL A 172 5.58 8.16 20.77
C VAL A 172 4.98 7.66 19.47
N ILE A 173 5.71 6.79 18.75
CA ILE A 173 5.24 6.22 17.48
C ILE A 173 3.93 5.46 17.68
N ALA A 174 3.83 4.64 18.73
CA ALA A 174 2.62 3.89 19.06
C ALA A 174 1.42 4.81 19.31
N LYS A 175 1.63 5.87 20.08
CA LYS A 175 0.60 6.86 20.38
C LYS A 175 0.10 7.57 19.13
N ASP A 176 1.01 8.05 18.28
CA ASP A 176 0.66 8.78 17.06
C ASP A 176 -0.02 7.88 16.03
N ALA A 177 0.38 6.59 15.96
CA ALA A 177 -0.24 5.59 15.08
C ALA A 177 -1.55 5.02 15.65
N GLY A 178 -1.99 5.37 16.86
CA GLY A 178 -3.16 4.79 17.50
C GLY A 178 -3.02 3.29 17.78
N MET A 179 -1.79 2.82 18.03
CA MET A 179 -1.45 1.42 18.19
C MET A 179 -0.97 1.11 19.62
N THR A 180 -1.02 -0.17 20.00
CA THR A 180 -0.33 -0.61 21.22
C THR A 180 1.18 -0.65 21.00
N LEU A 181 1.97 -0.42 22.05
CA LEU A 181 3.43 -0.48 21.99
C LEU A 181 3.93 -1.83 21.46
N GLU A 182 3.28 -2.92 21.82
CA GLU A 182 3.60 -4.27 21.36
C GLU A 182 3.39 -4.40 19.83
N LYS A 183 2.22 -3.97 19.32
CA LYS A 183 1.95 -3.98 17.88
C LYS A 183 2.96 -3.12 17.12
N THR A 184 3.33 -1.97 17.65
CA THR A 184 4.31 -1.06 17.01
C THR A 184 5.69 -1.71 16.92
N LYS A 185 6.15 -2.36 17.99
CA LYS A 185 7.44 -3.06 18.00
C LYS A 185 7.51 -4.25 17.03
N ASN A 186 6.38 -4.89 16.77
CA ASN A 186 6.30 -6.05 15.87
C ASN A 186 6.15 -5.67 14.39
N GLN A 187 6.17 -4.36 14.06
CA GLN A 187 6.14 -3.86 12.67
C GLN A 187 7.54 -3.55 12.10
N LYS A 188 8.59 -3.96 12.79
CA LYS A 188 9.98 -3.83 12.30
C LYS A 188 10.32 -4.86 11.25
#